data_79f20090be5f2f5e1624939ee73dd65e
#
_entry.id   79f20090be5f2f5e1624939ee73dd65e
#
_cell.length_a   1.000
_cell.length_b   1.000
_cell.length_c   1.000
_cell.angle_alpha   90.00
_cell.angle_beta   90.00
_cell.angle_gamma   90.00
#
_symmetry.space_group_name_H-M   'P 1'
#
loop_
_entity.id
_entity.type
_entity.pdbx_description
1 polymer ?
#
loop_
_entity_poly.entity_id
_entity_poly.type
_entity_poly.pdbx_seq_one_letter_code
_entity_poly.pdbx_strand_id
1 'polypeptide(L)'
;MRFIDGLCEGETIRNVYLCKGKRSAETRNGKPYDNLILQDKTGTLDGKVWDPNSQGIADYDEKDFIEVFGDVINYNGNLQLNIRQIRKAEEGEYNPADYMPTTDKSVDGMYEELTAYIRQISNKYLRRVLEFYYIKDEAFIKKFKAHSAAKTVHHGFSGGLLEHTLSVTRMCDYFATSYSILNRDLLLSSAILHDIGKVKELSDFPDNDYTDEGQLIGHIVIGVEMIDDAIRSIPDFPVKLAHELKHCIVAHHGELEYGSPKKPALAEAVALNMADSTDAKLQTLTELFKGKTGTEWLGYNRLFESNLRRASED
;
A
#
# COMPACT_ATOMS: atom_id res chain seq x y z
N MET A 1 -12.36 12.04 -18.10
CA MET A 1 -12.60 11.95 -16.66
C MET A 1 -12.03 13.17 -15.97
N ARG A 2 -12.73 13.74 -14.99
CA ARG A 2 -12.25 14.84 -14.16
C ARG A 2 -11.94 14.32 -12.77
N PHE A 3 -10.71 14.48 -12.31
CA PHE A 3 -10.26 13.93 -11.03
C PHE A 3 -10.68 14.81 -9.84
N ILE A 4 -10.73 14.21 -8.66
CA ILE A 4 -11.21 14.85 -7.43
C ILE A 4 -10.36 16.06 -7.06
N ASP A 5 -9.05 16.01 -7.24
CA ASP A 5 -8.12 17.12 -6.94
C ASP A 5 -8.34 18.37 -7.81
N GLY A 6 -9.00 18.21 -8.97
CA GLY A 6 -9.34 19.31 -9.89
C GLY A 6 -10.74 19.88 -9.68
N LEU A 7 -11.53 19.41 -8.70
CA LEU A 7 -12.89 19.89 -8.47
C LEU A 7 -12.91 21.21 -7.70
N CYS A 8 -13.88 22.06 -8.07
CA CYS A 8 -14.11 23.35 -7.42
C CYS A 8 -15.56 23.47 -6.92
N GLU A 9 -15.76 24.24 -5.86
CA GLU A 9 -17.08 24.59 -5.35
C GLU A 9 -17.94 25.25 -6.45
N GLY A 10 -19.22 24.87 -6.52
CA GLY A 10 -20.21 25.41 -7.46
C GLY A 10 -20.25 24.69 -8.82
N GLU A 11 -19.41 23.68 -9.02
CA GLU A 11 -19.46 22.88 -10.26
C GLU A 11 -20.57 21.84 -10.20
N THR A 12 -21.20 21.59 -11.34
CA THR A 12 -22.07 20.43 -11.56
C THR A 12 -21.30 19.41 -12.37
N ILE A 13 -21.17 18.19 -11.87
CA ILE A 13 -20.36 17.14 -12.51
C ILE A 13 -21.19 15.90 -12.83
N ARG A 14 -20.78 15.21 -13.90
CA ARG A 14 -21.16 13.82 -14.20
C ARG A 14 -19.89 13.04 -14.42
N ASN A 15 -19.62 12.08 -13.56
CA ASN A 15 -18.38 11.31 -13.63
C ASN A 15 -18.53 9.95 -12.95
N VAL A 16 -17.63 9.01 -13.29
CA VAL A 16 -17.52 7.72 -12.59
C VAL A 16 -16.54 7.86 -11.45
N TYR A 17 -16.89 7.31 -10.28
CA TYR A 17 -16.03 7.16 -9.11
C TYR A 17 -16.17 5.75 -8.52
N LEU A 18 -15.15 5.31 -7.79
CA LEU A 18 -15.26 4.13 -6.93
C LEU A 18 -16.02 4.52 -5.66
N CYS A 19 -17.09 3.80 -5.34
CA CYS A 19 -17.78 3.89 -4.04
C CYS A 19 -16.94 3.17 -2.97
N LYS A 20 -15.97 3.87 -2.39
CA LYS A 20 -15.08 3.30 -1.37
C LYS A 20 -15.79 2.95 -0.07
N GLY A 21 -16.85 3.68 0.24
CA GLY A 21 -17.65 3.46 1.44
C GLY A 21 -19.07 3.98 1.28
N LYS A 22 -20.02 3.26 1.88
CA LYS A 22 -21.44 3.62 1.92
C LYS A 22 -21.98 3.44 3.34
N ARG A 23 -22.60 4.47 3.86
CA ARG A 23 -23.26 4.43 5.16
C ARG A 23 -24.63 5.08 5.07
N SER A 24 -25.67 4.27 5.20
CA SER A 24 -27.04 4.77 5.31
C SER A 24 -27.32 5.30 6.72
N ALA A 25 -28.02 6.42 6.81
CA ALA A 25 -28.39 7.08 8.04
C ALA A 25 -29.75 7.79 7.88
N GLU A 26 -30.29 8.30 8.97
CA GLU A 26 -31.50 9.09 8.97
C GLU A 26 -31.23 10.53 9.42
N THR A 27 -31.91 11.48 8.77
CA THR A 27 -31.91 12.87 9.20
C THR A 27 -32.69 13.01 10.51
N ARG A 28 -32.58 14.16 11.21
CA ARG A 28 -33.36 14.47 12.41
C ARG A 28 -34.89 14.35 12.22
N ASN A 29 -35.34 14.42 10.98
CA ASN A 29 -36.78 14.31 10.61
C ASN A 29 -37.15 12.90 10.12
N GLY A 30 -36.31 11.88 10.35
CA GLY A 30 -36.53 10.48 9.96
C GLY A 30 -36.45 10.19 8.45
N LYS A 31 -35.87 11.09 7.64
CA LYS A 31 -35.68 10.83 6.22
C LYS A 31 -34.34 10.08 6.02
N PRO A 32 -34.35 8.97 5.27
CA PRO A 32 -33.12 8.24 4.96
C PRO A 32 -32.21 9.06 4.03
N TYR A 33 -30.90 8.92 4.22
CA TYR A 33 -29.88 9.43 3.31
C TYR A 33 -28.65 8.55 3.35
N ASP A 34 -27.88 8.52 2.24
CA ASP A 34 -26.62 7.81 2.19
C ASP A 34 -25.45 8.80 2.23
N ASN A 35 -24.45 8.44 3.06
CA ASN A 35 -23.13 9.03 3.04
C ASN A 35 -22.23 8.12 2.22
N LEU A 36 -21.57 8.67 1.22
CA LEU A 36 -20.63 7.96 0.38
C LEU A 36 -19.22 8.52 0.57
N ILE A 37 -18.25 7.67 0.46
CA ILE A 37 -16.86 8.05 0.22
C ILE A 37 -16.57 7.66 -1.22
N LEU A 38 -16.47 8.66 -2.09
CA LEU A 38 -16.09 8.49 -3.50
C LEU A 38 -14.57 8.56 -3.61
N GLN A 39 -13.98 7.72 -4.46
CA GLN A 39 -12.53 7.68 -4.66
C GLN A 39 -12.16 7.70 -6.13
N ASP A 40 -11.09 8.41 -6.44
CA ASP A 40 -10.27 8.24 -7.63
C ASP A 40 -8.78 8.23 -7.25
N LYS A 41 -7.87 8.15 -8.22
CA LYS A 41 -6.42 8.09 -7.96
C LYS A 41 -5.82 9.33 -7.30
N THR A 42 -6.55 10.46 -7.31
CA THR A 42 -6.08 11.73 -6.75
C THR A 42 -6.56 11.96 -5.32
N GLY A 43 -7.58 11.21 -4.86
CA GLY A 43 -8.07 11.34 -3.50
C GLY A 43 -9.46 10.79 -3.27
N THR A 44 -10.09 11.28 -2.20
CA THR A 44 -11.46 10.93 -1.82
C THR A 44 -12.32 12.18 -1.71
N LEU A 45 -13.62 12.03 -1.99
CA LEU A 45 -14.64 13.07 -1.93
C LEU A 45 -15.86 12.54 -1.17
N ASP A 46 -16.32 13.29 -0.17
CA ASP A 46 -17.58 12.96 0.49
C ASP A 46 -18.76 13.17 -0.47
N GLY A 47 -19.66 12.19 -0.56
CA GLY A 47 -20.89 12.24 -1.32
C GLY A 47 -22.11 12.15 -0.43
N LYS A 48 -23.18 12.87 -0.76
CA LYS A 48 -24.49 12.81 -0.09
C LYS A 48 -25.58 12.50 -1.08
N VAL A 49 -26.37 11.46 -0.77
CA VAL A 49 -27.62 11.11 -1.45
C VAL A 49 -28.74 11.36 -0.47
N TRP A 50 -29.44 12.51 -0.58
CA TRP A 50 -30.43 12.95 0.39
C TRP A 50 -31.76 12.20 0.30
N ASP A 51 -32.01 11.50 -0.82
CA ASP A 51 -33.19 10.64 -1.01
C ASP A 51 -32.79 9.41 -1.83
N PRO A 52 -32.29 8.35 -1.16
CA PRO A 52 -31.83 7.12 -1.83
C PRO A 52 -32.94 6.39 -2.62
N ASN A 53 -34.18 6.65 -2.31
CA ASN A 53 -35.36 6.03 -2.96
C ASN A 53 -35.91 6.87 -4.12
N SER A 54 -35.29 8.00 -4.46
CA SER A 54 -35.77 8.89 -5.51
C SER A 54 -35.52 8.34 -6.91
N GLN A 55 -36.34 8.78 -7.86
CA GLN A 55 -36.15 8.46 -9.27
C GLN A 55 -34.79 9.01 -9.75
N GLY A 56 -33.93 8.15 -10.26
CA GLY A 56 -32.57 8.51 -10.71
C GLY A 56 -31.45 7.97 -9.80
N ILE A 57 -31.80 7.39 -8.66
CA ILE A 57 -30.88 6.63 -7.81
C ILE A 57 -31.13 5.14 -8.06
N ALA A 58 -30.22 4.49 -8.77
CA ALA A 58 -30.23 3.05 -8.98
C ALA A 58 -29.56 2.33 -7.80
N ASP A 59 -29.69 1.01 -7.71
CA ASP A 59 -28.99 0.19 -6.71
C ASP A 59 -27.49 0.26 -6.92
N TYR A 60 -26.77 0.51 -5.83
CA TYR A 60 -25.29 0.52 -5.78
C TYR A 60 -24.83 0.09 -4.37
N ASP A 61 -23.58 -0.36 -4.28
CA ASP A 61 -22.99 -0.76 -3.01
C ASP A 61 -21.53 -0.29 -2.89
N GLU A 62 -20.94 -0.55 -1.72
CA GLU A 62 -19.50 -0.38 -1.55
C GLU A 62 -18.75 -1.20 -2.59
N LYS A 63 -17.62 -0.66 -3.08
CA LYS A 63 -16.73 -1.22 -4.10
C LYS A 63 -17.29 -1.21 -5.53
N ASP A 64 -18.52 -0.73 -5.74
CA ASP A 64 -19.04 -0.49 -7.09
C ASP A 64 -18.36 0.75 -7.72
N PHE A 65 -18.12 0.66 -9.03
CA PHE A 65 -17.86 1.85 -9.84
C PHE A 65 -19.20 2.46 -10.20
N ILE A 66 -19.43 3.70 -9.76
CA ILE A 66 -20.71 4.39 -9.91
C ILE A 66 -20.56 5.66 -10.71
N GLU A 67 -21.40 5.84 -11.73
CA GLU A 67 -21.57 7.13 -12.36
C GLU A 67 -22.49 7.98 -11.48
N VAL A 68 -21.99 9.13 -11.05
CA VAL A 68 -22.73 10.10 -10.24
C VAL A 68 -22.94 11.40 -11.00
N PHE A 69 -24.12 12.02 -10.83
CA PHE A 69 -24.41 13.37 -11.28
C PHE A 69 -24.83 14.21 -10.10
N GLY A 70 -24.20 15.37 -9.88
CA GLY A 70 -24.44 16.21 -8.72
C GLY A 70 -23.65 17.50 -8.70
N ASP A 71 -23.82 18.26 -7.62
CA ASP A 71 -23.21 19.56 -7.41
C ASP A 71 -22.13 19.50 -6.33
N VAL A 72 -20.97 20.06 -6.64
CA VAL A 72 -19.86 20.21 -5.70
C VAL A 72 -20.14 21.42 -4.81
N ILE A 73 -20.20 21.19 -3.51
CA ILE A 73 -20.42 22.24 -2.50
C ILE A 73 -19.27 22.27 -1.50
N ASN A 74 -19.13 23.36 -0.78
CA ASN A 74 -18.28 23.46 0.39
C ASN A 74 -19.10 23.22 1.66
N TYR A 75 -18.73 22.21 2.45
CA TYR A 75 -19.33 21.94 3.74
C TYR A 75 -18.25 21.92 4.83
N ASN A 76 -18.30 22.89 5.75
CA ASN A 76 -17.34 23.05 6.83
C ASN A 76 -15.86 23.10 6.38
N GLY A 77 -15.60 23.74 5.22
CA GLY A 77 -14.23 23.89 4.68
C GLY A 77 -13.77 22.73 3.80
N ASN A 78 -14.58 21.69 3.62
CA ASN A 78 -14.29 20.56 2.74
C ASN A 78 -15.24 20.49 1.56
N LEU A 79 -14.75 20.05 0.40
CA LEU A 79 -15.62 19.78 -0.75
C LEU A 79 -16.47 18.55 -0.47
N GLN A 80 -17.73 18.61 -0.88
CA GLN A 80 -18.70 17.52 -0.82
C GLN A 80 -19.55 17.51 -2.08
N LEU A 81 -19.91 16.32 -2.58
CA LEU A 81 -20.79 16.16 -3.73
C LEU A 81 -22.24 15.91 -3.27
N ASN A 82 -23.14 16.82 -3.58
CA ASN A 82 -24.59 16.58 -3.45
C ASN A 82 -25.08 15.81 -4.69
N ILE A 83 -25.34 14.53 -4.51
CA ILE A 83 -25.63 13.59 -5.59
C ILE A 83 -27.15 13.58 -5.87
N ARG A 84 -27.50 13.73 -7.14
CA ARG A 84 -28.88 13.72 -7.64
C ARG A 84 -29.20 12.46 -8.43
N GLN A 85 -28.20 11.83 -9.08
CA GLN A 85 -28.37 10.59 -9.84
C GLN A 85 -27.16 9.68 -9.60
N ILE A 86 -27.46 8.39 -9.51
CA ILE A 86 -26.46 7.32 -9.42
C ILE A 86 -26.89 6.15 -10.31
N ARG A 87 -25.93 5.57 -11.01
CA ARG A 87 -26.04 4.23 -11.58
C ARG A 87 -24.70 3.50 -11.47
N LYS A 88 -24.72 2.18 -11.51
CA LYS A 88 -23.49 1.43 -11.69
C LYS A 88 -22.91 1.71 -13.07
N ALA A 89 -21.61 1.86 -13.15
CA ALA A 89 -20.89 1.97 -14.41
C ALA A 89 -20.69 0.58 -15.01
N GLU A 90 -20.83 0.46 -16.33
CA GLU A 90 -20.60 -0.78 -17.04
C GLU A 90 -19.10 -0.99 -17.32
N GLU A 91 -18.69 -2.25 -17.50
CA GLU A 91 -17.32 -2.58 -17.89
C GLU A 91 -16.97 -1.90 -19.22
N GLY A 92 -15.87 -1.14 -19.24
CA GLY A 92 -15.44 -0.32 -20.39
C GLY A 92 -15.80 1.17 -20.30
N GLU A 93 -16.69 1.59 -19.39
CA GLU A 93 -16.97 3.02 -19.12
C GLU A 93 -15.90 3.66 -18.23
N TYR A 94 -15.06 2.86 -17.60
CA TYR A 94 -14.00 3.32 -16.68
C TYR A 94 -12.73 2.49 -16.85
N ASN A 95 -11.59 3.10 -16.46
CA ASN A 95 -10.33 2.38 -16.34
C ASN A 95 -10.01 2.20 -14.85
N PRO A 96 -9.95 0.97 -14.31
CA PRO A 96 -9.69 0.73 -12.88
C PRO A 96 -8.44 1.43 -12.34
N ALA A 97 -7.41 1.63 -13.18
CA ALA A 97 -6.19 2.34 -12.81
C ALA A 97 -6.41 3.82 -12.41
N ASP A 98 -7.55 4.41 -12.78
CA ASP A 98 -7.87 5.80 -12.45
C ASP A 98 -8.54 5.97 -11.07
N TYR A 99 -8.77 4.88 -10.35
CA TYR A 99 -9.48 4.90 -9.07
C TYR A 99 -8.65 4.45 -7.87
N MET A 100 -7.45 3.99 -8.11
CA MET A 100 -6.50 3.67 -7.05
C MET A 100 -5.36 4.68 -7.05
N PRO A 101 -5.03 5.29 -5.89
CA PRO A 101 -3.79 6.04 -5.78
C PRO A 101 -2.63 5.20 -6.30
N THR A 102 -1.78 5.79 -7.10
CA THR A 102 -0.59 5.13 -7.64
C THR A 102 0.65 5.86 -7.16
N THR A 103 1.78 5.15 -7.14
CA THR A 103 3.07 5.81 -6.91
C THR A 103 3.31 6.90 -7.97
N ASP A 104 3.88 8.02 -7.54
CA ASP A 104 4.33 9.08 -8.47
C ASP A 104 5.62 8.68 -9.20
N LYS A 105 6.22 7.53 -8.86
CA LYS A 105 7.48 7.02 -9.43
C LYS A 105 7.21 6.06 -10.59
N SER A 106 8.18 5.93 -11.50
CA SER A 106 8.10 4.93 -12.57
C SER A 106 8.18 3.51 -12.02
N VAL A 107 7.08 2.76 -12.10
CA VAL A 107 7.03 1.35 -11.65
C VAL A 107 8.05 0.51 -12.40
N ASP A 108 8.20 0.68 -13.70
CA ASP A 108 9.19 -0.05 -14.50
C ASP A 108 10.62 0.31 -14.10
N GLY A 109 10.91 1.60 -13.89
CA GLY A 109 12.21 2.05 -13.42
C GLY A 109 12.58 1.50 -12.03
N MET A 110 11.61 1.50 -11.09
CA MET A 110 11.82 0.88 -9.77
C MET A 110 12.09 -0.63 -9.86
N TYR A 111 11.37 -1.31 -10.74
CA TYR A 111 11.53 -2.75 -10.93
C TYR A 111 12.88 -3.09 -11.59
N GLU A 112 13.33 -2.31 -12.56
CA GLU A 112 14.66 -2.44 -13.17
C GLU A 112 15.77 -2.28 -12.12
N GLU A 113 15.66 -1.30 -11.23
CA GLU A 113 16.60 -1.09 -10.13
C GLU A 113 16.57 -2.27 -9.14
N LEU A 114 15.39 -2.75 -8.74
CA LEU A 114 15.29 -3.92 -7.87
C LEU A 114 15.95 -5.16 -8.47
N THR A 115 15.72 -5.41 -9.77
CA THR A 115 16.37 -6.53 -10.48
C THR A 115 17.86 -6.36 -10.63
N ALA A 116 18.37 -5.11 -10.70
CA ALA A 116 19.80 -4.85 -10.66
C ALA A 116 20.43 -5.25 -9.32
N TYR A 117 19.76 -5.00 -8.19
CA TYR A 117 20.19 -5.53 -6.88
C TYR A 117 20.21 -7.06 -6.87
N ILE A 118 19.19 -7.72 -7.38
CA ILE A 118 19.14 -9.20 -7.48
C ILE A 118 20.34 -9.75 -8.23
N ARG A 119 20.71 -9.14 -9.37
CA ARG A 119 21.87 -9.55 -10.17
C ARG A 119 23.22 -9.38 -9.46
N GLN A 120 23.30 -8.46 -8.50
CA GLN A 120 24.50 -8.21 -7.69
C GLN A 120 24.68 -9.21 -6.55
N ILE A 121 23.67 -10.00 -6.18
CA ILE A 121 23.80 -11.04 -5.15
C ILE A 121 24.79 -12.11 -5.62
N SER A 122 25.91 -12.24 -4.91
CA SER A 122 27.00 -13.18 -5.25
C SER A 122 26.67 -14.60 -4.84
N ASN A 123 25.96 -14.78 -3.71
CA ASN A 123 25.54 -16.09 -3.23
C ASN A 123 24.50 -16.70 -4.19
N LYS A 124 24.93 -17.78 -4.87
CA LYS A 124 24.10 -18.44 -5.89
C LYS A 124 22.76 -18.98 -5.38
N TYR A 125 22.68 -19.37 -4.13
CA TYR A 125 21.48 -19.94 -3.53
C TYR A 125 20.47 -18.84 -3.24
N LEU A 126 20.88 -17.75 -2.59
CA LEU A 126 20.04 -16.60 -2.32
C LEU A 126 19.54 -15.96 -3.62
N ARG A 127 20.44 -15.77 -4.60
CA ARG A 127 20.06 -15.24 -5.91
C ARG A 127 18.99 -16.11 -6.59
N ARG A 128 19.07 -17.44 -6.53
CA ARG A 128 18.08 -18.33 -7.13
C ARG A 128 16.70 -18.22 -6.46
N VAL A 129 16.62 -17.99 -5.14
CA VAL A 129 15.34 -17.74 -4.44
C VAL A 129 14.70 -16.47 -4.97
N LEU A 130 15.50 -15.38 -5.12
CA LEU A 130 15.01 -14.13 -5.68
C LEU A 130 14.57 -14.27 -7.14
N GLU A 131 15.39 -14.94 -7.96
CA GLU A 131 15.08 -15.19 -9.37
C GLU A 131 13.81 -16.01 -9.56
N PHE A 132 13.48 -16.90 -8.61
CA PHE A 132 12.29 -17.75 -8.67
C PHE A 132 11.02 -16.90 -8.81
N TYR A 133 10.86 -15.87 -7.98
CA TYR A 133 9.70 -14.98 -7.98
C TYR A 133 9.90 -13.75 -8.88
N TYR A 134 11.01 -13.04 -8.73
CA TYR A 134 11.17 -11.71 -9.32
C TYR A 134 11.74 -11.71 -10.74
N ILE A 135 12.11 -12.86 -11.31
CA ILE A 135 12.64 -12.93 -12.68
C ILE A 135 11.89 -13.96 -13.54
N LYS A 136 11.45 -15.08 -12.95
CA LYS A 136 10.93 -16.22 -13.71
C LYS A 136 9.41 -16.34 -13.64
N ASP A 137 8.77 -15.86 -12.61
CA ASP A 137 7.31 -15.93 -12.43
C ASP A 137 6.65 -14.63 -12.91
N GLU A 138 6.23 -14.64 -14.20
CA GLU A 138 5.59 -13.46 -14.82
C GLU A 138 4.29 -13.07 -14.11
N ALA A 139 3.53 -14.03 -13.60
CA ALA A 139 2.29 -13.76 -12.90
C ALA A 139 2.56 -13.06 -11.56
N PHE A 140 3.54 -13.55 -10.80
CA PHE A 140 3.99 -12.90 -9.58
C PHE A 140 4.53 -11.49 -9.86
N ILE A 141 5.39 -11.32 -10.86
CA ILE A 141 5.97 -10.03 -11.23
C ILE A 141 4.88 -9.00 -11.52
N LYS A 142 3.89 -9.38 -12.33
CA LYS A 142 2.76 -8.49 -12.66
C LYS A 142 2.00 -8.08 -11.40
N LYS A 143 1.70 -9.04 -10.53
CA LYS A 143 0.99 -8.81 -9.28
C LYS A 143 1.81 -7.94 -8.32
N PHE A 144 3.07 -8.25 -8.09
CA PHE A 144 3.98 -7.51 -7.21
C PHE A 144 4.15 -6.05 -7.64
N LYS A 145 4.28 -5.77 -8.95
CA LYS A 145 4.42 -4.42 -9.50
C LYS A 145 3.18 -3.55 -9.29
N ALA A 146 2.01 -4.15 -9.23
CA ALA A 146 0.73 -3.45 -9.05
C ALA A 146 0.26 -3.43 -7.59
N HIS A 147 0.86 -4.23 -6.70
CA HIS A 147 0.37 -4.46 -5.35
C HIS A 147 0.62 -3.27 -4.41
N SER A 148 -0.30 -3.05 -3.46
CA SER A 148 -0.10 -2.13 -2.34
C SER A 148 0.70 -2.80 -1.22
N ALA A 149 1.39 -2.00 -0.41
CA ALA A 149 2.08 -2.52 0.78
C ALA A 149 1.18 -2.55 2.03
N ALA A 150 0.01 -1.88 2.00
CA ALA A 150 -0.91 -1.82 3.12
C ALA A 150 -2.34 -1.52 2.65
N LYS A 151 -3.32 -1.82 3.52
CA LYS A 151 -4.74 -1.50 3.26
C LYS A 151 -5.03 0.01 3.26
N THR A 152 -4.47 0.76 4.21
CA THR A 152 -4.88 2.17 4.46
C THR A 152 -3.76 3.12 4.87
N VAL A 153 -2.59 2.62 5.25
CA VAL A 153 -1.44 3.44 5.71
C VAL A 153 -0.27 3.29 4.75
N HIS A 154 0.78 4.04 4.94
CA HIS A 154 1.99 4.13 4.12
C HIS A 154 2.11 3.08 3.00
N HIS A 155 2.34 3.53 1.78
CA HIS A 155 2.36 2.70 0.57
C HIS A 155 1.06 1.93 0.24
N GLY A 156 -0.12 2.41 0.73
CA GLY A 156 -1.45 1.86 0.44
C GLY A 156 -1.97 2.22 -0.97
N PHE A 157 -1.10 2.23 -1.96
CA PHE A 157 -1.38 2.59 -3.36
C PHE A 157 -0.76 1.56 -4.32
N SER A 158 -1.20 1.58 -5.58
CA SER A 158 -0.66 0.68 -6.62
C SER A 158 0.83 0.94 -6.84
N GLY A 159 1.63 -0.12 -6.80
CA GLY A 159 3.10 -0.03 -6.84
C GLY A 159 3.75 0.24 -5.49
N GLY A 160 2.94 0.40 -4.42
CA GLY A 160 3.44 0.70 -3.07
C GLY A 160 4.33 -0.40 -2.50
N LEU A 161 4.00 -1.68 -2.75
CA LEU A 161 4.82 -2.80 -2.31
C LEU A 161 6.20 -2.80 -2.96
N LEU A 162 6.28 -2.53 -4.26
CA LEU A 162 7.55 -2.41 -4.97
C LEU A 162 8.34 -1.20 -4.47
N GLU A 163 7.69 -0.05 -4.27
CA GLU A 163 8.33 1.16 -3.79
C GLU A 163 8.93 0.98 -2.41
N HIS A 164 8.16 0.42 -1.47
CA HIS A 164 8.60 0.06 -0.13
C HIS A 164 9.78 -0.92 -0.15
N THR A 165 9.62 -2.04 -0.85
CA THR A 165 10.67 -3.08 -0.97
C THR A 165 11.98 -2.49 -1.50
N LEU A 166 11.92 -1.63 -2.52
CA LEU A 166 13.10 -0.98 -3.09
C LEU A 166 13.73 0.02 -2.10
N SER A 167 12.92 0.79 -1.39
CA SER A 167 13.40 1.75 -0.39
C SER A 167 14.13 1.04 0.75
N VAL A 168 13.54 -0.02 1.30
CA VAL A 168 14.17 -0.86 2.34
C VAL A 168 15.46 -1.49 1.81
N THR A 169 15.47 -1.98 0.56
CA THR A 169 16.67 -2.57 -0.07
C THR A 169 17.80 -1.56 -0.18
N ARG A 170 17.54 -0.32 -0.60
CA ARG A 170 18.53 0.78 -0.67
C ARG A 170 19.15 1.08 0.70
N MET A 171 18.32 1.18 1.75
CA MET A 171 18.82 1.39 3.11
C MET A 171 19.67 0.22 3.60
N CYS A 172 19.24 -1.01 3.33
CA CYS A 172 20.02 -2.20 3.67
C CYS A 172 21.35 -2.27 2.92
N ASP A 173 21.41 -1.83 1.67
CA ASP A 173 22.66 -1.73 0.90
C ASP A 173 23.62 -0.69 1.51
N TYR A 174 23.09 0.46 1.91
CA TYR A 174 23.86 1.47 2.65
C TYR A 174 24.39 0.91 3.97
N PHE A 175 23.58 0.18 4.75
CA PHE A 175 24.03 -0.44 5.99
C PHE A 175 25.13 -1.47 5.74
N ALA A 176 24.97 -2.34 4.73
CA ALA A 176 25.97 -3.35 4.41
C ALA A 176 27.31 -2.77 3.94
N THR A 177 27.29 -1.61 3.28
CA THR A 177 28.53 -0.90 2.91
C THR A 177 29.19 -0.19 4.09
N SER A 178 28.39 0.26 5.06
CA SER A 178 28.86 1.03 6.22
C SER A 178 29.32 0.14 7.38
N TYR A 179 28.75 -1.06 7.53
CA TYR A 179 28.99 -1.97 8.65
C TYR A 179 29.47 -3.34 8.18
N SER A 180 30.77 -3.60 8.31
CA SER A 180 31.44 -4.83 7.82
C SER A 180 30.99 -6.12 8.52
N ILE A 181 30.27 -6.04 9.64
CA ILE A 181 29.68 -7.19 10.32
C ILE A 181 28.52 -7.81 9.53
N LEU A 182 27.89 -7.05 8.62
CA LEU A 182 26.71 -7.47 7.87
C LEU A 182 27.10 -8.30 6.64
N ASN A 183 26.45 -9.45 6.49
CA ASN A 183 26.46 -10.21 5.26
C ASN A 183 25.55 -9.53 4.24
N ARG A 184 26.13 -8.80 3.29
CA ARG A 184 25.37 -8.03 2.28
C ARG A 184 24.39 -8.89 1.51
N ASP A 185 24.81 -10.07 1.05
CA ASP A 185 23.95 -10.93 0.24
C ASP A 185 22.72 -11.42 1.03
N LEU A 186 22.90 -11.81 2.30
CA LEU A 186 21.80 -12.21 3.16
C LEU A 186 20.87 -11.03 3.46
N LEU A 187 21.43 -9.86 3.82
CA LEU A 187 20.66 -8.68 4.18
C LEU A 187 19.82 -8.18 2.99
N LEU A 188 20.41 -8.03 1.80
CA LEU A 188 19.66 -7.58 0.61
C LEU A 188 18.61 -8.60 0.17
N SER A 189 18.95 -9.90 0.22
CA SER A 189 17.95 -10.93 -0.11
C SER A 189 16.79 -10.91 0.86
N SER A 190 17.05 -10.70 2.14
CA SER A 190 16.00 -10.58 3.16
C SER A 190 15.18 -9.30 2.96
N ALA A 191 15.80 -8.17 2.60
CA ALA A 191 15.11 -6.92 2.31
C ALA A 191 14.17 -7.03 1.10
N ILE A 192 14.57 -7.74 0.03
CA ILE A 192 13.73 -7.95 -1.14
C ILE A 192 12.55 -8.89 -0.84
N LEU A 193 12.73 -9.83 0.10
CA LEU A 193 11.76 -10.89 0.41
C LEU A 193 10.87 -10.61 1.63
N HIS A 194 11.19 -9.60 2.48
CA HIS A 194 10.57 -9.48 3.80
C HIS A 194 9.04 -9.41 3.74
N ASP A 195 8.52 -8.72 2.76
CA ASP A 195 7.09 -8.46 2.55
C ASP A 195 6.48 -9.25 1.38
N ILE A 196 7.17 -10.26 0.85
CA ILE A 196 6.69 -11.05 -0.30
C ILE A 196 5.29 -11.65 -0.06
N GLY A 197 4.97 -12.00 1.18
CA GLY A 197 3.68 -12.56 1.56
C GLY A 197 2.50 -11.61 1.38
N LYS A 198 2.73 -10.29 1.32
CA LYS A 198 1.67 -9.30 1.13
C LYS A 198 0.90 -9.49 -0.19
N VAL A 199 1.53 -10.06 -1.21
CA VAL A 199 0.84 -10.38 -2.48
C VAL A 199 -0.29 -11.42 -2.33
N LYS A 200 -0.33 -12.16 -1.23
CA LYS A 200 -1.41 -13.08 -0.89
C LYS A 200 -2.24 -12.58 0.31
N GLU A 201 -1.63 -11.82 1.21
CA GLU A 201 -2.29 -11.26 2.39
C GLU A 201 -3.40 -10.29 2.01
N LEU A 202 -3.17 -9.45 0.99
CA LEU A 202 -4.14 -8.48 0.51
C LEU A 202 -4.71 -8.92 -0.85
N SER A 203 -6.00 -8.65 -1.04
CA SER A 203 -6.66 -8.85 -2.33
C SER A 203 -6.23 -7.77 -3.33
N ASP A 204 -6.42 -8.07 -4.61
CA ASP A 204 -6.18 -7.10 -5.67
C ASP A 204 -7.20 -5.94 -5.58
N PHE A 205 -6.82 -4.80 -6.15
CA PHE A 205 -7.74 -3.67 -6.32
C PHE A 205 -8.94 -4.09 -7.21
N PRO A 206 -10.18 -3.60 -6.95
CA PRO A 206 -10.52 -2.45 -6.08
C PRO A 206 -10.68 -2.76 -4.60
N ASP A 207 -10.67 -4.00 -4.18
CA ASP A 207 -10.91 -4.38 -2.80
C ASP A 207 -9.80 -3.92 -1.86
N ASN A 208 -8.56 -4.22 -2.20
CA ASN A 208 -7.38 -3.93 -1.38
C ASN A 208 -7.62 -4.23 0.11
N ASP A 209 -8.21 -5.38 0.39
CA ASP A 209 -8.59 -5.83 1.73
C ASP A 209 -7.87 -7.13 2.08
N TYR A 210 -7.87 -7.50 3.36
CA TYR A 210 -7.31 -8.77 3.77
C TYR A 210 -8.07 -9.95 3.14
N THR A 211 -7.33 -10.89 2.57
CA THR A 211 -7.85 -12.20 2.19
C THR A 211 -8.10 -13.07 3.42
N ASP A 212 -8.82 -14.19 3.29
CA ASP A 212 -8.96 -15.17 4.38
C ASP A 212 -7.59 -15.69 4.84
N GLU A 213 -6.68 -15.97 3.90
CA GLU A 213 -5.30 -16.38 4.19
C GLU A 213 -4.55 -15.26 4.94
N GLY A 214 -4.73 -14.01 4.51
CA GLY A 214 -4.14 -12.84 5.17
C GLY A 214 -4.63 -12.64 6.59
N GLN A 215 -5.93 -12.81 6.85
CA GLN A 215 -6.52 -12.67 8.18
C GLN A 215 -6.11 -13.80 9.14
N LEU A 216 -5.99 -15.03 8.63
CA LEU A 216 -5.74 -16.20 9.46
C LEU A 216 -4.25 -16.46 9.70
N ILE A 217 -3.40 -16.13 8.73
CA ILE A 217 -1.98 -16.52 8.73
C ILE A 217 -1.05 -15.30 8.78
N GLY A 218 -1.35 -14.25 8.00
CA GLY A 218 -0.56 -13.03 7.91
C GLY A 218 0.68 -13.16 7.01
N HIS A 219 1.12 -12.02 6.43
CA HIS A 219 2.18 -11.99 5.41
C HIS A 219 3.53 -12.57 5.84
N ILE A 220 3.88 -12.48 7.13
CA ILE A 220 5.16 -13.02 7.64
C ILE A 220 5.24 -14.52 7.43
N VAL A 221 4.20 -15.25 7.84
CA VAL A 221 4.15 -16.71 7.73
C VAL A 221 3.97 -17.12 6.27
N ILE A 222 3.05 -16.49 5.56
CA ILE A 222 2.86 -16.68 4.12
C ILE A 222 4.18 -16.46 3.36
N GLY A 223 4.92 -15.41 3.69
CA GLY A 223 6.23 -15.12 3.11
C GLY A 223 7.26 -16.21 3.37
N VAL A 224 7.29 -16.77 4.59
CA VAL A 224 8.18 -17.89 4.92
C VAL A 224 7.80 -19.14 4.13
N GLU A 225 6.51 -19.44 3.95
CA GLU A 225 6.04 -20.57 3.13
C GLU A 225 6.46 -20.40 1.66
N MET A 226 6.24 -19.22 1.09
CA MET A 226 6.69 -18.91 -0.28
C MET A 226 8.21 -19.09 -0.44
N ILE A 227 9.00 -18.59 0.50
CA ILE A 227 10.46 -18.74 0.50
C ILE A 227 10.86 -20.23 0.62
N ASP A 228 10.14 -21.01 1.44
CA ASP A 228 10.40 -22.45 1.58
C ASP A 228 10.12 -23.21 0.28
N ASP A 229 9.06 -22.87 -0.44
CA ASP A 229 8.76 -23.46 -1.75
C ASP A 229 9.89 -23.16 -2.77
N ALA A 230 10.38 -21.92 -2.82
CA ALA A 230 11.52 -21.59 -3.66
C ALA A 230 12.78 -22.36 -3.26
N ILE A 231 13.11 -22.45 -1.95
CA ILE A 231 14.25 -23.19 -1.43
C ILE A 231 14.18 -24.67 -1.80
N ARG A 232 13.01 -25.31 -1.67
CA ARG A 232 12.80 -26.73 -2.04
C ARG A 232 13.04 -27.01 -3.51
N SER A 233 12.82 -26.04 -4.37
CA SER A 233 13.09 -26.15 -5.79
C SER A 233 14.59 -26.06 -6.17
N ILE A 234 15.44 -25.67 -5.20
CA ILE A 234 16.89 -25.46 -5.44
C ILE A 234 17.67 -26.62 -4.83
N PRO A 235 18.29 -27.50 -5.66
CA PRO A 235 19.10 -28.60 -5.16
C PRO A 235 20.25 -28.12 -4.26
N ASP A 236 20.50 -28.91 -3.22
CA ASP A 236 21.61 -28.70 -2.26
C ASP A 236 21.60 -27.32 -1.58
N PHE A 237 20.44 -26.71 -1.38
CA PHE A 237 20.37 -25.45 -0.64
C PHE A 237 20.86 -25.65 0.80
N PRO A 238 21.84 -24.84 1.27
CA PRO A 238 22.41 -25.05 2.60
C PRO A 238 21.37 -24.80 3.70
N VAL A 239 21.12 -25.81 4.54
CA VAL A 239 20.09 -25.76 5.61
C VAL A 239 20.29 -24.56 6.54
N LYS A 240 21.55 -24.28 6.92
CA LYS A 240 21.86 -23.15 7.80
C LYS A 240 21.47 -21.81 7.15
N LEU A 241 21.81 -21.62 5.88
CA LEU A 241 21.44 -20.42 5.13
C LEU A 241 19.92 -20.27 4.98
N ALA A 242 19.20 -21.40 4.80
CA ALA A 242 17.74 -21.38 4.76
C ALA A 242 17.14 -20.89 6.09
N HIS A 243 17.70 -21.36 7.23
CA HIS A 243 17.25 -20.90 8.55
C HIS A 243 17.58 -19.42 8.81
N GLU A 244 18.75 -18.96 8.38
CA GLU A 244 19.18 -17.55 8.51
C GLU A 244 18.28 -16.63 7.69
N LEU A 245 17.99 -16.98 6.44
CA LEU A 245 17.07 -16.22 5.59
C LEU A 245 15.67 -16.16 6.18
N LYS A 246 15.10 -17.31 6.55
CA LYS A 246 13.77 -17.37 7.17
C LYS A 246 13.73 -16.61 8.50
N HIS A 247 14.83 -16.66 9.30
CA HIS A 247 14.89 -15.88 10.53
C HIS A 247 14.77 -14.39 10.29
N CYS A 248 15.44 -13.85 9.28
CA CYS A 248 15.30 -12.43 8.93
C CYS A 248 13.84 -12.07 8.60
N ILE A 249 13.11 -12.98 7.92
CA ILE A 249 11.70 -12.74 7.56
C ILE A 249 10.80 -12.81 8.81
N VAL A 250 10.91 -13.83 9.66
CA VAL A 250 10.06 -13.94 10.86
C VAL A 250 10.36 -12.88 11.92
N ALA A 251 11.48 -12.19 11.83
CA ALA A 251 11.93 -11.21 12.80
C ALA A 251 11.87 -9.75 12.30
N HIS A 252 11.43 -9.48 11.05
CA HIS A 252 11.60 -8.16 10.46
C HIS A 252 10.76 -7.06 11.16
N HIS A 253 9.61 -7.36 11.76
CA HIS A 253 8.87 -6.40 12.59
C HIS A 253 9.54 -6.08 13.94
N GLY A 254 10.57 -6.83 14.34
CA GLY A 254 11.41 -6.58 15.51
C GLY A 254 10.81 -7.01 16.84
N GLU A 255 9.61 -6.60 17.17
CA GLU A 255 8.97 -6.85 18.45
C GLU A 255 7.79 -7.83 18.31
N LEU A 256 7.59 -8.68 19.35
CA LEU A 256 6.47 -9.62 19.40
C LEU A 256 5.11 -8.91 19.38
N GLU A 257 5.04 -7.72 19.96
CA GLU A 257 3.84 -6.87 20.01
C GLU A 257 3.42 -6.37 18.63
N TYR A 258 4.37 -6.31 17.68
CA TYR A 258 4.11 -5.94 16.29
C TYR A 258 3.85 -7.15 15.37
N GLY A 259 3.61 -8.33 15.99
CA GLY A 259 3.31 -9.56 15.26
C GLY A 259 4.52 -10.34 14.77
N SER A 260 5.74 -9.96 15.15
CA SER A 260 6.94 -10.70 14.80
C SER A 260 6.97 -12.04 15.59
N PRO A 261 7.02 -13.22 14.92
CA PRO A 261 7.10 -14.50 15.62
C PRO A 261 8.38 -14.66 16.45
N LYS A 262 9.46 -13.95 16.11
CA LYS A 262 10.74 -13.92 16.80
C LYS A 262 11.33 -12.52 16.82
N LYS A 263 12.09 -12.22 17.90
CA LYS A 263 12.95 -11.03 17.91
C LYS A 263 14.20 -11.26 17.05
N PRO A 264 14.76 -10.20 16.43
CA PRO A 264 15.97 -10.30 15.65
C PRO A 264 17.16 -10.87 16.46
N ALA A 265 17.76 -11.95 15.97
CA ALA A 265 18.92 -12.60 16.57
C ALA A 265 20.18 -12.58 15.68
N LEU A 266 20.05 -12.11 14.43
CA LEU A 266 21.16 -11.87 13.50
C LEU A 266 21.32 -10.37 13.30
N ALA A 267 22.56 -9.93 13.03
CA ALA A 267 22.82 -8.52 12.71
C ALA A 267 22.02 -8.04 11.49
N GLU A 268 21.88 -8.90 10.50
CA GLU A 268 21.07 -8.64 9.29
C GLU A 268 19.59 -8.47 9.62
N ALA A 269 19.04 -9.27 10.53
CA ALA A 269 17.64 -9.14 10.95
C ALA A 269 17.41 -7.83 11.73
N VAL A 270 18.36 -7.40 12.54
CA VAL A 270 18.32 -6.09 13.23
C VAL A 270 18.37 -4.96 12.21
N ALA A 271 19.30 -5.02 11.25
CA ALA A 271 19.44 -4.00 10.21
C ALA A 271 18.19 -3.91 9.33
N LEU A 272 17.60 -5.05 8.95
CA LEU A 272 16.35 -5.11 8.18
C LEU A 272 15.20 -4.45 8.94
N ASN A 273 14.98 -4.79 10.20
CA ASN A 273 13.93 -4.18 11.03
C ASN A 273 14.10 -2.64 11.13
N MET A 274 15.34 -2.15 11.28
CA MET A 274 15.61 -0.72 11.31
C MET A 274 15.27 -0.05 9.98
N ALA A 275 15.65 -0.66 8.84
CA ALA A 275 15.37 -0.13 7.52
C ALA A 275 13.85 -0.07 7.25
N ASP A 276 13.14 -1.17 7.50
CA ASP A 276 11.70 -1.29 7.34
C ASP A 276 10.94 -0.26 8.20
N SER A 277 11.22 -0.21 9.50
CA SER A 277 10.62 0.77 10.43
C SER A 277 10.92 2.22 10.04
N THR A 278 12.11 2.49 9.48
CA THR A 278 12.49 3.82 9.02
C THR A 278 11.69 4.22 7.80
N ASP A 279 11.59 3.35 6.79
CA ASP A 279 10.81 3.63 5.59
C ASP A 279 9.34 3.87 5.92
N ALA A 280 8.71 2.99 6.70
CA ALA A 280 7.32 3.11 7.11
C ALA A 280 7.02 4.46 7.81
N LYS A 281 7.91 4.90 8.72
CA LYS A 281 7.74 6.16 9.44
C LYS A 281 7.96 7.38 8.54
N LEU A 282 9.00 7.38 7.70
CA LEU A 282 9.29 8.50 6.80
C LEU A 282 8.24 8.64 5.71
N GLN A 283 7.72 7.52 5.18
CA GLN A 283 6.62 7.55 4.23
C GLN A 283 5.33 8.10 4.86
N THR A 284 5.00 7.68 6.09
CA THR A 284 3.87 8.25 6.83
C THR A 284 4.01 9.77 7.01
N LEU A 285 5.22 10.25 7.34
CA LEU A 285 5.48 11.70 7.43
C LEU A 285 5.32 12.39 6.08
N THR A 286 5.80 11.77 5.00
CA THR A 286 5.65 12.29 3.65
C THR A 286 4.18 12.48 3.29
N GLU A 287 3.34 11.49 3.59
CA GLU A 287 1.89 11.57 3.36
C GLU A 287 1.21 12.63 4.24
N LEU A 288 1.57 12.71 5.53
CA LEU A 288 1.04 13.71 6.46
C LEU A 288 1.37 15.15 6.04
N PHE A 289 2.50 15.35 5.38
CA PHE A 289 2.94 16.66 4.90
C PHE A 289 2.58 16.95 3.44
N LYS A 290 2.00 16.00 2.72
CA LYS A 290 1.59 16.19 1.31
C LYS A 290 0.59 17.36 1.22
N GLY A 291 0.86 18.32 0.33
CA GLY A 291 0.02 19.51 0.14
C GLY A 291 0.12 20.58 1.23
N LYS A 292 0.97 20.41 2.26
CA LYS A 292 1.18 21.39 3.33
C LYS A 292 2.54 22.07 3.15
N THR A 293 2.53 23.38 2.98
CA THR A 293 3.76 24.18 2.68
C THR A 293 4.28 24.99 3.87
N GLY A 294 3.52 25.06 4.96
CA GLY A 294 3.88 25.88 6.14
C GLY A 294 4.64 25.11 7.21
N THR A 295 5.22 25.87 8.18
CA THR A 295 5.85 25.35 9.40
C THR A 295 4.87 25.26 10.57
N GLU A 296 3.57 25.19 10.30
CA GLU A 296 2.54 25.09 11.32
C GLU A 296 2.54 23.70 11.98
N TRP A 297 2.17 23.66 13.26
CA TRP A 297 1.99 22.43 13.99
C TRP A 297 0.75 21.69 13.50
N LEU A 298 0.90 20.40 13.11
CA LEU A 298 -0.20 19.54 12.65
C LEU A 298 -1.09 18.99 13.77
N GLY A 299 -0.70 19.20 15.03
CA GLY A 299 -1.33 18.59 16.19
C GLY A 299 -0.69 17.26 16.59
N TYR A 300 -1.23 16.65 17.66
CA TYR A 300 -0.72 15.38 18.19
C TYR A 300 -1.01 14.22 17.25
N ASN A 301 0.03 13.50 16.87
CA ASN A 301 -0.06 12.28 16.08
C ASN A 301 0.23 11.06 16.97
N ARG A 302 -0.70 10.09 17.01
CA ARG A 302 -0.59 8.90 17.87
C ARG A 302 0.55 7.96 17.49
N LEU A 303 0.86 7.84 16.18
CA LEU A 303 1.94 6.96 15.70
C LEU A 303 3.32 7.45 16.16
N PHE A 304 3.51 8.77 16.22
CA PHE A 304 4.77 9.40 16.64
C PHE A 304 4.76 9.85 18.10
N GLU A 305 3.62 9.71 18.78
CA GLU A 305 3.42 10.19 20.15
C GLU A 305 3.89 11.64 20.37
N SER A 306 3.75 12.47 19.35
CA SER A 306 4.27 13.83 19.33
C SER A 306 3.43 14.75 18.45
N ASN A 307 3.57 16.07 18.69
CA ASN A 307 3.16 17.08 17.72
C ASN A 307 4.19 17.14 16.59
N LEU A 308 3.72 17.24 15.36
CA LEU A 308 4.55 17.24 14.17
C LEU A 308 4.47 18.58 13.44
N ARG A 309 5.59 19.01 12.85
CA ARG A 309 5.66 20.13 11.91
C ARG A 309 6.82 19.92 10.93
N ARG A 310 6.78 20.61 9.79
CA ARG A 310 7.94 20.67 8.88
C ARG A 310 9.03 21.56 9.46
N ALA A 311 10.28 21.29 9.09
CA ALA A 311 11.37 22.21 9.31
C ALA A 311 11.19 23.48 8.46
N SER A 312 11.76 24.60 8.90
CA SER A 312 11.86 25.82 8.09
C SER A 312 12.80 25.57 6.91
N GLU A 313 12.52 26.21 5.79
CA GLU A 313 13.35 26.15 4.58
C GLU A 313 14.33 27.35 4.49
N ASP A 314 14.57 28.06 5.61
CA ASP A 314 15.44 29.26 5.69
C ASP A 314 16.94 28.90 5.66
#